data_140c1a0a7d11689694f0a2bb91e4eee7
#
_entry.id   140c1a0a7d11689694f0a2bb91e4eee7
#
_cell.length_a   1.000
_cell.length_b   1.000
_cell.length_c   1.000
_cell.angle_alpha   90.00
_cell.angle_beta   90.00
_cell.angle_gamma   90.00
#
_symmetry.space_group_name_H-M   'P 1'
#
loop_
_entity.id
_entity.type
_entity.pdbx_description
1 polymer ?
#
loop_
_entity_poly.entity_id
_entity_poly.type
_entity_poly.pdbx_seq_one_letter_code
_entity_poly.pdbx_strand_id
1 'polypeptide(L)'
;MSARDIPTIDTDVLILGSGGAGLFAALHTLQGVPDLDVTVAVKGLLGKTGCTRMVQGGYNVALAEGDSAERHFMDTIEGGKWLNNQELAWTLVTEAQVRIRELENELGCYFDRNPDGTVHQKAFAGQTFDRTVHKGDLTGIEIINRLAEQVWNRGVRRLEDHRAVEFILTPDGSAVSGVLMIDMRTGDFRFVRAKAVLVGTGGGPTMYKYHTPSGDKSCDGLAMLLRSGLGLRDMEMVQFHPTGLIAGKDTRITGTIIEEGLRGFGGHLLGGDKERFMHKYDERNERATRDIVSRAMFTEMRAGNTAAHGGLYITMKHLDNSTVRKMFKGMVERCADCGFDLVSGDVEVVPTAHYMMGGVEFNVDCTTDIEGLFAAGEDTGGVHGANRLGGNGVANSTVFGGLAGDAIAKWTPSSGKLRQPDLAAMDAAISACRYPLGRKPGNLEGIREGLFDLMWEDGGIIRDAASLQRATDGLGNLDVALDDTGVAADNLAYNLTWHDWMNLKNLIAVSRVIVLAAEAREDSRGAHFRADFPETRDLENSWFTRVRLQGGDMSVERQPVDFTRVKPGETLIDEAAAE
;
A
#
# COMPACT_ATOMS: atom_id res chain seq x y z
N MET A 1 -11.85 -19.81 26.67
CA MET A 1 -11.45 -18.44 27.04
C MET A 1 -12.58 -17.53 26.58
N SER A 2 -13.15 -16.77 27.47
CA SER A 2 -14.24 -15.83 27.20
C SER A 2 -13.66 -14.40 27.06
N ALA A 3 -14.34 -13.53 26.31
CA ALA A 3 -14.01 -12.11 26.17
C ALA A 3 -13.83 -11.42 27.55
N ARG A 4 -14.61 -11.85 28.56
CA ARG A 4 -14.52 -11.33 29.94
C ARG A 4 -13.20 -11.65 30.64
N ASP A 5 -12.51 -12.71 30.22
CA ASP A 5 -11.25 -13.17 30.82
C ASP A 5 -10.01 -12.56 30.14
N ILE A 6 -10.20 -11.79 29.06
CA ILE A 6 -9.11 -11.20 28.29
C ILE A 6 -8.54 -9.99 29.03
N PRO A 7 -7.21 -9.95 29.29
CA PRO A 7 -6.57 -8.78 29.88
C PRO A 7 -6.78 -7.54 29.01
N THR A 8 -7.21 -6.45 29.65
CA THR A 8 -7.46 -5.17 28.99
C THR A 8 -6.34 -4.18 29.29
N ILE A 9 -5.87 -3.49 28.26
CA ILE A 9 -4.95 -2.36 28.34
C ILE A 9 -5.74 -1.12 27.93
N ASP A 10 -5.80 -0.11 28.79
CA ASP A 10 -6.39 1.18 28.45
C ASP A 10 -5.33 2.14 27.91
N THR A 11 -5.69 2.94 26.90
CA THR A 11 -4.87 3.98 26.32
C THR A 11 -5.77 5.10 25.78
N ASP A 12 -5.23 6.32 25.63
CA ASP A 12 -5.99 7.40 24.99
C ASP A 12 -6.06 7.16 23.46
N VAL A 13 -4.92 6.87 22.87
CA VAL A 13 -4.78 6.69 21.42
C VAL A 13 -4.05 5.39 21.11
N LEU A 14 -4.68 4.55 20.30
CA LEU A 14 -4.07 3.35 19.77
C LEU A 14 -3.78 3.52 18.28
N ILE A 15 -2.53 3.34 17.90
CA ILE A 15 -2.08 3.41 16.51
C ILE A 15 -1.67 2.01 16.06
N LEU A 16 -2.28 1.52 14.98
CA LEU A 16 -1.97 0.24 14.37
C LEU A 16 -0.99 0.44 13.20
N GLY A 17 0.22 -0.07 13.37
CA GLY A 17 1.28 0.02 12.37
C GLY A 17 2.35 1.07 12.69
N SER A 18 3.59 0.74 12.36
CA SER A 18 4.78 1.58 12.57
C SER A 18 5.46 1.99 11.25
N GLY A 19 4.67 2.13 10.19
CA GLY A 19 5.08 2.77 8.94
C GLY A 19 5.10 4.30 9.05
N GLY A 20 5.35 4.98 7.93
CA GLY A 20 5.37 6.45 7.88
C GLY A 20 4.11 7.08 8.48
N ALA A 21 2.93 6.57 8.14
CA ALA A 21 1.66 7.11 8.64
C ALA A 21 1.53 6.96 10.16
N GLY A 22 1.72 5.74 10.69
CA GLY A 22 1.52 5.49 12.12
C GLY A 22 2.53 6.22 13.01
N LEU A 23 3.83 6.20 12.66
CA LEU A 23 4.84 6.89 13.46
C LEU A 23 4.69 8.41 13.39
N PHE A 24 4.38 8.96 12.22
CA PHE A 24 4.18 10.39 12.09
C PHE A 24 2.95 10.87 12.85
N ALA A 25 1.85 10.09 12.79
CA ALA A 25 0.66 10.36 13.59
C ALA A 25 0.93 10.32 15.09
N ALA A 26 1.75 9.38 15.58
CA ALA A 26 2.12 9.34 17.00
C ALA A 26 2.86 10.62 17.44
N LEU A 27 3.76 11.13 16.59
CA LEU A 27 4.51 12.35 16.87
C LEU A 27 3.59 13.58 16.90
N HIS A 28 2.71 13.73 15.90
CA HIS A 28 1.75 14.84 15.82
C HIS A 28 0.73 14.80 16.96
N THR A 29 0.25 13.60 17.34
CA THR A 29 -0.65 13.46 18.49
C THR A 29 -0.03 14.02 19.77
N LEU A 30 1.23 13.67 20.04
CA LEU A 30 1.95 14.14 21.23
C LEU A 30 2.43 15.60 21.10
N GLN A 31 2.67 16.09 19.88
CA GLN A 31 2.97 17.51 19.67
C GLN A 31 1.74 18.38 19.97
N GLY A 32 0.56 17.94 19.55
CA GLY A 32 -0.70 18.63 19.83
C GLY A 32 -1.11 18.57 21.29
N VAL A 33 -1.02 17.39 21.93
CA VAL A 33 -1.37 17.17 23.35
C VAL A 33 -0.35 16.22 24.01
N PRO A 34 0.68 16.74 24.65
CA PRO A 34 1.80 15.95 25.20
C PRO A 34 1.43 14.90 26.25
N ASP A 35 0.33 15.11 26.97
CA ASP A 35 -0.09 14.26 28.10
C ASP A 35 -0.97 13.08 27.70
N LEU A 36 -1.26 12.89 26.40
CA LEU A 36 -2.02 11.72 25.93
C LEU A 36 -1.20 10.44 26.08
N ASP A 37 -1.84 9.38 26.58
CA ASP A 37 -1.28 8.03 26.57
C ASP A 37 -1.41 7.43 25.15
N VAL A 38 -0.31 7.47 24.40
CA VAL A 38 -0.25 6.96 23.03
C VAL A 38 0.41 5.58 23.00
N THR A 39 -0.28 4.61 22.43
CA THR A 39 0.19 3.25 22.21
C THR A 39 0.32 2.97 20.72
N VAL A 40 1.49 2.52 20.26
CA VAL A 40 1.72 2.00 18.90
C VAL A 40 1.83 0.49 18.97
N ALA A 41 0.96 -0.20 18.22
CA ALA A 41 0.98 -1.65 18.11
C ALA A 41 1.43 -2.09 16.71
N VAL A 42 2.31 -3.08 16.65
CA VAL A 42 2.89 -3.59 15.40
C VAL A 42 3.09 -5.11 15.47
N LYS A 43 2.81 -5.77 14.35
CA LYS A 43 2.93 -7.24 14.21
C LYS A 43 4.39 -7.75 14.25
N GLY A 44 5.36 -6.87 14.15
CA GLY A 44 6.79 -7.16 14.29
C GLY A 44 7.47 -6.12 15.17
N LEU A 45 8.62 -5.59 14.75
CA LEU A 45 9.38 -4.57 15.49
C LEU A 45 9.13 -3.17 14.95
N LEU A 46 9.01 -2.19 15.83
CA LEU A 46 8.74 -0.80 15.51
C LEU A 46 9.81 -0.21 14.58
N GLY A 47 9.36 0.33 13.43
CA GLY A 47 10.24 0.92 12.41
C GLY A 47 11.14 -0.09 11.67
N LYS A 48 11.00 -1.40 11.92
CA LYS A 48 11.80 -2.45 11.26
C LYS A 48 11.01 -3.26 10.23
N THR A 49 9.69 -3.14 10.21
CA THR A 49 8.76 -3.82 9.31
C THR A 49 7.98 -2.81 8.47
N GLY A 50 7.26 -3.29 7.45
CA GLY A 50 6.41 -2.48 6.60
C GLY A 50 7.10 -1.84 5.40
N CYS A 51 6.27 -1.32 4.47
CA CYS A 51 6.72 -0.89 3.15
C CYS A 51 7.47 0.45 3.15
N THR A 52 7.23 1.37 4.09
CA THR A 52 7.93 2.66 4.13
C THR A 52 9.44 2.48 4.17
N ARG A 53 9.94 1.49 4.94
CA ARG A 53 11.36 1.18 5.01
C ARG A 53 11.96 0.74 3.66
N MET A 54 11.14 0.22 2.76
CA MET A 54 11.57 -0.33 1.47
C MET A 54 11.55 0.70 0.33
N VAL A 55 11.10 1.93 0.59
CA VAL A 55 11.02 2.99 -0.42
C VAL A 55 12.40 3.40 -0.86
N GLN A 56 12.68 3.21 -2.14
CA GLN A 56 13.95 3.58 -2.79
C GLN A 56 13.84 4.97 -3.42
N GLY A 57 12.76 5.19 -4.18
CA GLY A 57 12.60 6.32 -5.09
C GLY A 57 12.62 7.68 -4.42
N GLY A 58 11.67 7.97 -3.57
CA GLY A 58 11.61 9.26 -2.90
C GLY A 58 10.20 9.78 -2.61
N TYR A 59 10.14 11.07 -2.34
CA TYR A 59 9.00 11.82 -1.84
C TYR A 59 8.65 12.95 -2.83
N ASN A 60 7.44 12.93 -3.40
CA ASN A 60 7.02 13.98 -4.32
C ASN A 60 6.53 15.22 -3.57
N VAL A 61 7.08 16.36 -3.96
CA VAL A 61 6.69 17.67 -3.45
C VAL A 61 7.16 18.77 -4.41
N ALA A 62 6.33 19.77 -4.65
CA ALA A 62 6.69 20.93 -5.45
C ALA A 62 7.55 21.90 -4.61
N LEU A 63 8.87 21.93 -4.86
CA LEU A 63 9.83 22.81 -4.18
C LEU A 63 10.65 23.66 -5.16
N ALA A 64 10.84 23.20 -6.40
CA ALA A 64 11.63 23.88 -7.40
C ALA A 64 10.94 25.16 -7.90
N GLU A 65 11.72 26.13 -8.32
CA GLU A 65 11.21 27.32 -9.03
C GLU A 65 10.49 26.90 -10.32
N GLY A 66 9.30 27.42 -10.55
CA GLY A 66 8.43 27.06 -11.69
C GLY A 66 7.55 25.82 -11.46
N ASP A 67 7.76 25.03 -10.41
CA ASP A 67 6.80 24.00 -9.98
C ASP A 67 5.80 24.57 -8.96
N SER A 68 4.62 23.98 -8.88
CA SER A 68 3.57 24.42 -7.94
C SER A 68 2.70 23.27 -7.46
N ALA A 69 1.90 23.54 -6.41
CA ALA A 69 0.91 22.60 -5.91
C ALA A 69 -0.14 22.29 -6.99
N GLU A 70 -0.52 23.28 -7.81
CA GLU A 70 -1.46 23.12 -8.91
C GLU A 70 -0.91 22.18 -9.99
N ARG A 71 0.37 22.33 -10.37
CA ARG A 71 1.04 21.43 -11.32
C ARG A 71 1.12 20.01 -10.76
N HIS A 72 1.50 19.86 -9.49
CA HIS A 72 1.55 18.56 -8.83
C HIS A 72 0.15 17.93 -8.70
N PHE A 73 -0.88 18.74 -8.44
CA PHE A 73 -2.26 18.31 -8.41
C PHE A 73 -2.72 17.80 -9.78
N MET A 74 -2.49 18.59 -10.85
CA MET A 74 -2.89 18.19 -12.20
C MET A 74 -2.21 16.90 -12.63
N ASP A 75 -0.88 16.76 -12.42
CA ASP A 75 -0.18 15.50 -12.66
C ASP A 75 -0.80 14.32 -11.88
N THR A 76 -1.23 14.56 -10.63
CA THR A 76 -1.85 13.53 -9.78
C THR A 76 -3.24 13.13 -10.30
N ILE A 77 -4.06 14.08 -10.73
CA ILE A 77 -5.41 13.83 -11.27
C ILE A 77 -5.34 13.13 -12.63
N GLU A 78 -4.50 13.63 -13.55
CA GLU A 78 -4.33 13.04 -14.87
C GLU A 78 -3.69 11.64 -14.77
N GLY A 79 -2.66 11.51 -13.94
CA GLY A 79 -2.04 10.23 -13.62
C GLY A 79 -3.05 9.25 -13.04
N GLY A 80 -3.90 9.70 -12.12
CA GLY A 80 -4.98 8.95 -11.48
C GLY A 80 -6.21 8.71 -12.36
N LYS A 81 -6.16 9.18 -13.62
CA LYS A 81 -7.21 8.99 -14.62
C LYS A 81 -8.58 9.52 -14.18
N TRP A 82 -8.59 10.63 -13.47
CA TRP A 82 -9.81 11.33 -13.03
C TRP A 82 -10.71 10.51 -12.09
N LEU A 83 -10.16 9.52 -11.37
CA LEU A 83 -10.87 8.77 -10.32
C LEU A 83 -10.57 9.27 -8.90
N ASN A 84 -9.65 10.20 -8.76
CA ASN A 84 -9.26 10.75 -7.47
C ASN A 84 -10.44 11.44 -6.77
N ASN A 85 -10.47 11.35 -5.44
CA ASN A 85 -11.14 12.36 -4.64
C ASN A 85 -10.25 13.61 -4.68
N GLN A 86 -10.74 14.68 -5.31
CA GLN A 86 -9.94 15.87 -5.59
C GLN A 86 -9.54 16.63 -4.32
N GLU A 87 -10.36 16.59 -3.26
CA GLU A 87 -9.99 17.22 -1.99
C GLU A 87 -8.84 16.48 -1.31
N LEU A 88 -8.84 15.14 -1.33
CA LEU A 88 -7.73 14.35 -0.82
C LEU A 88 -6.44 14.53 -1.65
N ALA A 89 -6.57 14.57 -2.97
CA ALA A 89 -5.42 14.82 -3.85
C ALA A 89 -4.83 16.22 -3.65
N TRP A 90 -5.69 17.24 -3.49
CA TRP A 90 -5.27 18.60 -3.19
C TRP A 90 -4.56 18.70 -1.83
N THR A 91 -5.14 18.08 -0.81
CA THR A 91 -4.54 17.99 0.53
C THR A 91 -3.17 17.33 0.47
N LEU A 92 -3.02 16.22 -0.29
CA LEU A 92 -1.72 15.57 -0.48
C LEU A 92 -0.66 16.56 -0.99
N VAL A 93 -0.95 17.29 -2.08
CA VAL A 93 0.07 18.09 -2.75
C VAL A 93 0.41 19.40 -2.02
N THR A 94 -0.54 19.99 -1.33
CA THR A 94 -0.33 21.21 -0.55
C THR A 94 0.38 20.91 0.78
N GLU A 95 -0.07 19.91 1.52
CA GLU A 95 0.52 19.53 2.80
C GLU A 95 1.91 18.88 2.63
N ALA A 96 2.20 18.24 1.49
CA ALA A 96 3.53 17.67 1.23
C ALA A 96 4.66 18.69 1.41
N GLN A 97 4.44 19.97 1.08
CA GLN A 97 5.42 21.04 1.24
C GLN A 97 5.72 21.35 2.71
N VAL A 98 4.70 21.23 3.57
CA VAL A 98 4.85 21.42 5.02
C VAL A 98 5.58 20.22 5.61
N ARG A 99 5.12 19.00 5.29
CA ARG A 99 5.62 17.76 5.90
C ARG A 99 7.07 17.43 5.52
N ILE A 100 7.51 17.75 4.31
CA ILE A 100 8.92 17.51 3.92
C ILE A 100 9.88 18.43 4.71
N ARG A 101 9.47 19.68 4.96
CA ARG A 101 10.25 20.63 5.75
C ARG A 101 10.29 20.23 7.23
N GLU A 102 9.19 19.73 7.75
CA GLU A 102 9.11 19.20 9.12
C GLU A 102 10.01 17.97 9.28
N LEU A 103 9.95 17.01 8.33
CA LEU A 103 10.84 15.84 8.31
C LEU A 103 12.32 16.24 8.38
N GLU A 104 12.71 17.30 7.67
CA GLU A 104 14.09 17.76 7.63
C GLU A 104 14.46 18.62 8.85
N ASN A 105 13.69 19.67 9.13
CA ASN A 105 14.06 20.71 10.10
C ASN A 105 13.79 20.31 11.54
N GLU A 106 12.74 19.51 11.79
CA GLU A 106 12.30 19.17 13.15
C GLU A 106 12.68 17.73 13.53
N LEU A 107 12.60 16.81 12.57
CA LEU A 107 12.81 15.39 12.81
C LEU A 107 14.21 14.90 12.41
N GLY A 108 14.98 15.73 11.68
CA GLY A 108 16.38 15.48 11.37
C GLY A 108 16.61 14.53 10.19
N CYS A 109 15.65 14.40 9.28
CA CYS A 109 15.88 13.72 8.00
C CYS A 109 16.89 14.52 7.15
N TYR A 110 17.75 13.82 6.46
CA TYR A 110 18.74 14.44 5.59
C TYR A 110 18.57 13.98 4.14
N PHE A 111 18.10 14.89 3.29
CA PHE A 111 17.90 14.63 1.86
C PHE A 111 19.07 15.12 1.01
N ASP A 112 19.24 14.57 -0.18
CA ASP A 112 20.32 14.93 -1.08
C ASP A 112 20.18 16.37 -1.58
N ARG A 113 21.32 17.02 -1.82
CA ARG A 113 21.42 18.44 -2.15
C ARG A 113 22.10 18.68 -3.50
N ASN A 114 21.70 19.73 -4.17
CA ASN A 114 22.43 20.32 -5.28
C ASN A 114 23.69 21.05 -4.78
N PRO A 115 24.67 21.35 -5.67
CA PRO A 115 25.87 22.08 -5.28
C PRO A 115 25.62 23.46 -4.66
N ASP A 116 24.48 24.09 -4.95
CA ASP A 116 24.04 25.36 -4.39
C ASP A 116 23.36 25.23 -3.01
N GLY A 117 23.21 24.00 -2.51
CA GLY A 117 22.59 23.71 -1.22
C GLY A 117 21.07 23.51 -1.26
N THR A 118 20.41 23.70 -2.39
CA THR A 118 18.98 23.40 -2.57
C THR A 118 18.73 21.88 -2.53
N VAL A 119 17.49 21.48 -2.20
CA VAL A 119 17.11 20.06 -2.20
C VAL A 119 17.17 19.50 -3.61
N HIS A 120 17.89 18.41 -3.81
CA HIS A 120 17.92 17.74 -5.09
C HIS A 120 16.62 16.98 -5.33
N GLN A 121 16.02 17.18 -6.51
CA GLN A 121 14.79 16.51 -6.94
C GLN A 121 15.06 15.77 -8.25
N LYS A 122 14.58 14.52 -8.35
CA LYS A 122 14.78 13.68 -9.54
C LYS A 122 13.48 13.43 -10.29
N ALA A 123 13.61 13.16 -11.59
CA ALA A 123 12.52 12.84 -12.49
C ALA A 123 11.92 11.47 -12.23
N PHE A 124 10.59 11.38 -12.23
CA PHE A 124 9.86 10.13 -12.30
C PHE A 124 8.83 10.15 -13.44
N ALA A 125 8.44 8.96 -13.90
CA ALA A 125 7.49 8.81 -14.99
C ALA A 125 6.10 9.38 -14.63
N GLY A 126 5.46 10.04 -15.61
CA GLY A 126 4.12 10.61 -15.48
C GLY A 126 4.06 11.95 -14.74
N GLN A 127 5.20 12.61 -14.52
CA GLN A 127 5.28 13.93 -13.90
C GLN A 127 5.78 14.95 -14.93
N THR A 128 5.23 16.16 -14.88
CA THR A 128 5.64 17.28 -15.74
C THR A 128 6.85 18.02 -15.18
N PHE A 129 7.21 17.79 -13.91
CA PHE A 129 8.33 18.41 -13.21
C PHE A 129 9.15 17.38 -12.44
N ASP A 130 10.45 17.63 -12.29
CA ASP A 130 11.34 16.83 -11.45
C ASP A 130 11.11 17.22 -9.99
N ARG A 131 10.23 16.48 -9.26
CA ARG A 131 9.80 16.86 -7.91
C ARG A 131 10.06 15.82 -6.83
N THR A 132 10.80 14.76 -7.15
CA THR A 132 11.01 13.66 -6.21
C THR A 132 12.24 13.90 -5.34
N VAL A 133 12.02 14.34 -4.09
CA VAL A 133 13.05 14.46 -3.05
C VAL A 133 13.50 13.08 -2.61
N HIS A 134 14.80 12.86 -2.40
CA HIS A 134 15.35 11.55 -2.12
C HIS A 134 16.62 11.59 -1.25
N LYS A 135 17.02 10.41 -0.76
CA LYS A 135 18.31 10.11 -0.15
C LYS A 135 18.96 8.95 -0.88
N GLY A 136 19.63 9.21 -2.00
CA GLY A 136 20.07 8.15 -2.91
C GLY A 136 18.90 7.22 -3.27
N ASP A 137 19.08 5.93 -3.01
CA ASP A 137 18.06 4.87 -3.11
C ASP A 137 17.58 4.35 -1.72
N LEU A 138 17.77 5.15 -0.66
CA LEU A 138 17.49 4.79 0.74
C LEU A 138 16.51 5.76 1.41
N THR A 139 15.68 6.46 0.66
CA THR A 139 14.78 7.51 1.18
C THR A 139 13.88 7.01 2.30
N GLY A 140 13.30 5.82 2.12
CA GLY A 140 12.42 5.24 3.14
C GLY A 140 13.15 4.86 4.44
N ILE A 141 14.39 4.39 4.33
CA ILE A 141 15.22 4.06 5.50
C ILE A 141 15.56 5.33 6.28
N GLU A 142 15.90 6.43 5.60
CA GLU A 142 16.16 7.72 6.24
C GLU A 142 14.93 8.19 7.02
N ILE A 143 13.77 8.26 6.37
CA ILE A 143 12.52 8.72 7.00
C ILE A 143 12.14 7.84 8.18
N ILE A 144 12.06 6.52 7.99
CA ILE A 144 11.54 5.62 9.02
C ILE A 144 12.45 5.54 10.25
N ASN A 145 13.77 5.61 10.07
CA ASN A 145 14.70 5.63 11.20
C ASN A 145 14.53 6.89 12.04
N ARG A 146 14.40 8.07 11.40
CA ARG A 146 14.18 9.33 12.14
C ARG A 146 12.85 9.33 12.88
N LEU A 147 11.78 8.92 12.22
CA LEU A 147 10.47 8.79 12.86
C LEU A 147 10.50 7.83 14.06
N ALA A 148 11.12 6.66 13.91
CA ALA A 148 11.23 5.69 15.00
C ALA A 148 12.07 6.20 16.17
N GLU A 149 13.22 6.85 15.92
CA GLU A 149 14.05 7.50 16.94
C GLU A 149 13.25 8.54 17.74
N GLN A 150 12.49 9.37 17.05
CA GLN A 150 11.67 10.41 17.68
C GLN A 150 10.53 9.82 18.53
N VAL A 151 9.89 8.75 18.06
CA VAL A 151 8.84 8.04 18.82
C VAL A 151 9.43 7.38 20.07
N TRP A 152 10.62 6.76 19.98
CA TRP A 152 11.30 6.19 21.15
C TRP A 152 11.64 7.23 22.20
N ASN A 153 12.09 8.42 21.77
CA ASN A 153 12.48 9.51 22.67
C ASN A 153 11.29 10.16 23.40
N ARG A 154 10.07 10.02 22.88
CA ARG A 154 8.84 10.62 23.49
C ARG A 154 8.08 9.68 24.43
N GLY A 155 8.62 8.51 24.75
CA GLY A 155 8.01 7.60 25.73
C GLY A 155 6.71 6.92 25.28
N VAL A 156 6.45 6.87 23.98
CA VAL A 156 5.29 6.17 23.42
C VAL A 156 5.29 4.69 23.84
N ARG A 157 4.15 4.21 24.33
CA ARG A 157 3.98 2.78 24.65
C ARG A 157 4.03 1.95 23.35
N ARG A 158 4.82 0.89 23.36
CA ARG A 158 5.01 0.02 22.20
C ARG A 158 4.52 -1.38 22.48
N LEU A 159 3.62 -1.88 21.66
CA LEU A 159 3.19 -3.26 21.63
C LEU A 159 3.78 -3.94 20.38
N GLU A 160 5.04 -4.36 20.49
CA GLU A 160 5.76 -5.09 19.46
C GLU A 160 5.37 -6.58 19.51
N ASP A 161 5.43 -7.25 18.34
CA ASP A 161 4.94 -8.63 18.19
C ASP A 161 3.47 -8.80 18.64
N HIS A 162 2.65 -7.77 18.40
CA HIS A 162 1.21 -7.80 18.67
C HIS A 162 0.44 -7.70 17.35
N ARG A 163 -0.30 -8.76 17.04
CA ARG A 163 -1.16 -8.80 15.87
C ARG A 163 -2.55 -8.25 16.22
N ALA A 164 -2.98 -7.18 15.58
CA ALA A 164 -4.38 -6.76 15.57
C ALA A 164 -5.21 -7.77 14.77
N VAL A 165 -6.33 -8.22 15.31
CA VAL A 165 -7.18 -9.22 14.65
C VAL A 165 -8.59 -8.73 14.39
N GLU A 166 -9.15 -7.81 15.24
CA GLU A 166 -10.49 -7.27 15.03
C GLU A 166 -10.69 -5.92 15.72
N PHE A 167 -11.41 -4.99 15.07
CA PHE A 167 -11.97 -3.82 15.74
C PHE A 167 -13.18 -4.24 16.57
N ILE A 168 -13.14 -3.90 17.84
CA ILE A 168 -14.30 -4.14 18.73
C ILE A 168 -15.05 -2.82 18.86
N LEU A 169 -16.25 -2.80 18.30
CA LEU A 169 -17.14 -1.64 18.34
C LEU A 169 -17.95 -1.63 19.63
N THR A 170 -18.69 -0.56 19.84
CA THR A 170 -19.76 -0.49 20.83
C THR A 170 -20.91 -1.42 20.42
N PRO A 171 -21.78 -1.88 21.37
CA PRO A 171 -22.86 -2.81 21.04
C PRO A 171 -23.86 -2.30 19.98
N ASP A 172 -23.96 -0.99 19.78
CA ASP A 172 -24.77 -0.37 18.72
C ASP A 172 -24.00 -0.19 17.39
N GLY A 173 -22.71 -0.57 17.35
CA GLY A 173 -21.86 -0.47 16.17
C GLY A 173 -21.43 0.94 15.77
N SER A 174 -21.79 1.98 16.52
CA SER A 174 -21.60 3.38 16.11
C SER A 174 -20.19 3.90 16.31
N ALA A 175 -19.42 3.31 17.23
CA ALA A 175 -18.12 3.80 17.61
C ALA A 175 -17.12 2.68 17.90
N VAL A 176 -15.83 2.94 17.74
CA VAL A 176 -14.78 2.00 18.15
C VAL A 176 -14.62 2.02 19.67
N SER A 177 -14.54 0.83 20.30
CA SER A 177 -14.20 0.66 21.70
C SER A 177 -12.70 0.34 21.88
N GLY A 178 -12.12 -0.38 20.93
CA GLY A 178 -10.73 -0.79 20.95
C GLY A 178 -10.43 -1.88 19.94
N VAL A 179 -9.32 -2.58 20.12
CA VAL A 179 -8.83 -3.60 19.20
C VAL A 179 -8.49 -4.88 19.96
N LEU A 180 -9.03 -5.99 19.48
CA LEU A 180 -8.59 -7.31 19.93
C LEU A 180 -7.26 -7.65 19.24
N MET A 181 -6.29 -8.09 20.04
CA MET A 181 -4.94 -8.43 19.57
C MET A 181 -4.51 -9.79 20.07
N ILE A 182 -3.49 -10.36 19.43
CA ILE A 182 -2.74 -11.53 19.90
C ILE A 182 -1.31 -11.07 20.20
N ASP A 183 -0.83 -11.28 21.43
CA ASP A 183 0.59 -11.24 21.76
C ASP A 183 1.26 -12.45 21.12
N MET A 184 1.99 -12.27 20.03
CA MET A 184 2.57 -13.37 19.24
C MET A 184 3.64 -14.13 20.03
N ARG A 185 4.25 -13.50 21.04
CA ARG A 185 5.29 -14.10 21.89
C ARG A 185 4.74 -15.22 22.79
N THR A 186 3.44 -15.13 23.14
CA THR A 186 2.78 -16.08 24.03
C THR A 186 1.59 -16.80 23.40
N GLY A 187 0.96 -16.18 22.39
CA GLY A 187 -0.30 -16.63 21.79
C GLY A 187 -1.54 -16.18 22.59
N ASP A 188 -1.37 -15.32 23.61
CA ASP A 188 -2.47 -14.81 24.42
C ASP A 188 -3.21 -13.69 23.75
N PHE A 189 -4.53 -13.64 23.92
CA PHE A 189 -5.33 -12.51 23.50
C PHE A 189 -5.17 -11.33 24.48
N ARG A 190 -5.20 -10.11 23.91
CA ARG A 190 -5.21 -8.84 24.61
C ARG A 190 -6.31 -7.96 24.01
N PHE A 191 -7.05 -7.25 24.84
CA PHE A 191 -7.93 -6.20 24.39
C PHE A 191 -7.29 -4.84 24.69
N VAL A 192 -7.02 -4.03 23.66
CA VAL A 192 -6.53 -2.67 23.84
C VAL A 192 -7.71 -1.73 23.65
N ARG A 193 -8.27 -1.24 24.78
CA ARG A 193 -9.37 -0.29 24.77
C ARG A 193 -8.81 1.13 24.60
N ALA A 194 -9.35 1.87 23.66
CA ALA A 194 -8.84 3.19 23.30
C ALA A 194 -9.97 4.21 23.09
N LYS A 195 -9.67 5.50 23.32
CA LYS A 195 -10.59 6.58 22.97
C LYS A 195 -10.62 6.81 21.46
N ALA A 196 -9.43 6.77 20.84
CA ALA A 196 -9.25 6.87 19.39
C ALA A 196 -8.36 5.72 18.89
N VAL A 197 -8.65 5.21 17.69
CA VAL A 197 -7.86 4.19 17.01
C VAL A 197 -7.47 4.71 15.62
N LEU A 198 -6.18 4.67 15.28
CA LEU A 198 -5.69 4.95 13.92
C LEU A 198 -5.29 3.65 13.22
N VAL A 199 -5.82 3.45 12.02
CA VAL A 199 -5.38 2.38 11.12
C VAL A 199 -4.31 2.92 10.18
N GLY A 200 -3.10 2.40 10.32
CA GLY A 200 -1.94 2.71 9.49
C GLY A 200 -1.12 1.44 9.21
N THR A 201 -1.82 0.31 9.00
CA THR A 201 -1.21 -1.01 8.81
C THR A 201 -0.61 -1.19 7.42
N GLY A 202 -1.06 -0.40 6.45
CA GLY A 202 -0.65 -0.43 5.05
C GLY A 202 -1.36 -1.52 4.25
N GLY A 203 -1.60 -1.27 2.97
CA GLY A 203 -2.26 -2.20 2.06
C GLY A 203 -1.47 -3.49 1.86
N GLY A 204 -0.50 -3.46 0.98
CA GLY A 204 0.42 -4.57 0.73
C GLY A 204 -0.19 -5.71 -0.07
N PRO A 205 -0.21 -5.62 -1.42
CA PRO A 205 -0.82 -6.62 -2.31
C PRO A 205 0.01 -7.91 -2.41
N THR A 206 0.14 -8.64 -1.30
CA THR A 206 0.94 -9.87 -1.19
C THR A 206 0.17 -11.14 -1.57
N MET A 207 -1.04 -11.01 -2.13
CA MET A 207 -1.81 -12.11 -2.71
C MET A 207 -1.35 -12.47 -4.13
N TYR A 208 -0.46 -11.70 -4.73
CA TYR A 208 0.05 -11.95 -6.07
C TYR A 208 1.40 -12.70 -6.06
N LYS A 209 1.65 -13.51 -7.07
CA LYS A 209 2.86 -14.32 -7.23
C LYS A 209 4.16 -13.51 -7.12
N TYR A 210 4.19 -12.37 -7.78
CA TYR A 210 5.29 -11.41 -7.70
C TYR A 210 4.79 -10.15 -7.00
N HIS A 211 5.39 -9.82 -5.86
CA HIS A 211 5.02 -8.66 -5.07
C HIS A 211 6.23 -8.02 -4.38
N THR A 212 6.15 -6.72 -4.17
CA THR A 212 7.23 -5.94 -3.54
C THR A 212 7.08 -5.76 -2.03
N PRO A 213 5.86 -5.72 -1.46
CA PRO A 213 5.70 -5.58 -0.03
C PRO A 213 6.38 -6.71 0.74
N SER A 214 6.83 -6.40 1.96
CA SER A 214 7.46 -7.39 2.84
C SER A 214 6.47 -8.49 3.24
N GLY A 215 6.97 -9.71 3.50
CA GLY A 215 6.17 -10.89 3.81
C GLY A 215 5.36 -10.81 5.12
N ASP A 216 5.54 -9.76 5.92
CA ASP A 216 4.70 -9.45 7.09
C ASP A 216 3.34 -8.84 6.71
N LYS A 217 3.18 -8.37 5.47
CA LYS A 217 1.94 -7.80 4.96
C LYS A 217 0.92 -8.89 4.62
N SER A 218 -0.31 -8.68 5.05
CA SER A 218 -1.43 -9.60 4.80
C SER A 218 -2.78 -8.89 4.76
N CYS A 219 -2.79 -7.59 4.44
CA CYS A 219 -3.99 -6.75 4.37
C CYS A 219 -4.83 -6.79 5.66
N ASP A 220 -4.18 -6.93 6.83
CA ASP A 220 -4.89 -7.09 8.11
C ASP A 220 -5.85 -5.92 8.38
N GLY A 221 -5.40 -4.67 8.20
CA GLY A 221 -6.24 -3.47 8.38
C GLY A 221 -7.42 -3.44 7.43
N LEU A 222 -7.18 -3.65 6.12
CA LEU A 222 -8.23 -3.68 5.12
C LEU A 222 -9.29 -4.75 5.41
N ALA A 223 -8.86 -5.95 5.84
CA ALA A 223 -9.79 -7.01 6.20
C ALA A 223 -10.60 -6.67 7.46
N MET A 224 -9.99 -6.05 8.48
CA MET A 224 -10.71 -5.58 9.68
C MET A 224 -11.68 -4.44 9.34
N LEU A 225 -11.29 -3.48 8.51
CA LEU A 225 -12.14 -2.38 8.05
C LEU A 225 -13.36 -2.90 7.28
N LEU A 226 -13.16 -3.89 6.39
CA LEU A 226 -14.24 -4.56 5.69
C LEU A 226 -15.22 -5.25 6.65
N ARG A 227 -14.70 -6.01 7.63
CA ARG A 227 -15.53 -6.70 8.63
C ARG A 227 -16.29 -5.75 9.56
N SER A 228 -15.78 -4.54 9.77
CA SER A 228 -16.50 -3.50 10.52
C SER A 228 -17.61 -2.81 9.72
N GLY A 229 -17.84 -3.22 8.45
CA GLY A 229 -18.91 -2.71 7.59
C GLY A 229 -18.56 -1.42 6.82
N LEU A 230 -17.32 -0.94 6.94
CA LEU A 230 -16.85 0.22 6.18
C LEU A 230 -16.72 -0.09 4.69
N GLY A 231 -16.94 0.93 3.86
CA GLY A 231 -16.76 0.83 2.41
C GLY A 231 -15.28 0.83 2.02
N LEU A 232 -14.88 -0.13 1.19
CA LEU A 232 -13.59 -0.14 0.53
C LEU A 232 -13.75 0.35 -0.90
N ARG A 233 -13.06 1.43 -1.24
CA ARG A 233 -13.13 2.13 -2.51
C ARG A 233 -12.03 1.68 -3.46
N ASP A 234 -12.37 1.53 -4.76
CA ASP A 234 -11.42 1.34 -5.87
C ASP A 234 -10.41 0.19 -5.67
N MET A 235 -10.85 -0.91 -5.06
CA MET A 235 -9.96 -2.02 -4.68
C MET A 235 -9.41 -2.77 -5.89
N GLU A 236 -10.03 -2.67 -7.06
CA GLU A 236 -9.51 -3.21 -8.33
C GLU A 236 -8.26 -2.47 -8.83
N MET A 237 -7.95 -1.30 -8.27
CA MET A 237 -6.80 -0.48 -8.64
C MET A 237 -5.55 -0.93 -7.88
N VAL A 238 -4.96 -2.03 -8.34
CA VAL A 238 -3.69 -2.55 -7.82
C VAL A 238 -2.57 -2.16 -8.79
N GLN A 239 -1.62 -1.36 -8.32
CA GLN A 239 -0.49 -0.94 -9.13
C GLN A 239 0.59 -2.01 -9.19
N PHE A 240 1.01 -2.37 -10.40
CA PHE A 240 2.18 -3.19 -10.64
C PHE A 240 3.38 -2.31 -10.99
N HIS A 241 4.53 -2.61 -10.37
CA HIS A 241 5.80 -1.99 -10.74
C HIS A 241 6.44 -2.81 -11.86
N PRO A 242 6.86 -2.21 -12.98
CA PRO A 242 7.35 -2.97 -14.14
C PRO A 242 8.59 -3.80 -13.86
N THR A 243 9.49 -3.34 -13.00
CA THR A 243 10.85 -3.89 -12.85
C THR A 243 11.06 -4.54 -11.49
N GLY A 244 10.35 -5.64 -11.21
CA GLY A 244 10.68 -6.58 -10.13
C GLY A 244 11.78 -7.53 -10.58
N LEU A 245 12.82 -7.73 -9.76
CA LEU A 245 13.93 -8.64 -10.05
C LEU A 245 13.46 -10.10 -10.01
N ILE A 246 13.84 -10.91 -10.98
CA ILE A 246 13.75 -12.38 -10.87
C ILE A 246 15.15 -12.93 -10.60
N ALA A 247 15.33 -13.51 -9.40
CA ALA A 247 16.61 -14.08 -8.96
C ALA A 247 16.55 -15.61 -8.79
N GLY A 248 15.55 -16.29 -9.39
CA GLY A 248 15.32 -17.74 -9.30
C GLY A 248 14.18 -18.13 -8.36
N LYS A 249 13.83 -19.42 -8.34
CA LYS A 249 12.63 -19.93 -7.61
C LYS A 249 12.80 -19.97 -6.09
N ASP A 250 14.01 -20.09 -5.58
CA ASP A 250 14.28 -20.35 -4.16
C ASP A 250 14.82 -19.12 -3.42
N THR A 251 14.58 -17.92 -3.93
CA THR A 251 15.07 -16.69 -3.31
C THR A 251 13.92 -15.76 -2.93
N ARG A 252 13.98 -15.18 -1.72
CA ARG A 252 13.05 -14.16 -1.24
C ARG A 252 13.26 -12.79 -1.92
N ILE A 253 14.25 -12.68 -2.81
CA ILE A 253 14.60 -11.44 -3.53
C ILE A 253 13.76 -11.29 -4.79
N THR A 254 13.22 -12.38 -5.34
CA THR A 254 12.29 -12.34 -6.49
C THR A 254 11.08 -11.46 -6.17
N GLY A 255 10.79 -10.51 -7.05
CA GLY A 255 9.77 -9.46 -6.85
C GLY A 255 10.32 -8.16 -6.29
N THR A 256 11.54 -8.13 -5.74
CA THR A 256 12.16 -6.90 -5.22
C THR A 256 12.37 -5.88 -6.34
N ILE A 257 12.03 -4.62 -6.08
CA ILE A 257 12.11 -3.54 -7.08
C ILE A 257 13.56 -3.27 -7.48
N ILE A 258 13.78 -3.16 -8.80
CA ILE A 258 14.86 -2.39 -9.40
C ILE A 258 14.30 -0.99 -9.69
N GLU A 259 14.99 0.03 -9.19
CA GLU A 259 14.52 1.42 -9.16
C GLU A 259 14.00 1.92 -10.52
N GLU A 260 12.89 2.66 -10.49
CA GLU A 260 12.26 3.27 -11.68
C GLU A 260 13.19 4.24 -12.41
N GLY A 261 14.10 4.89 -11.69
CA GLY A 261 15.09 5.80 -12.23
C GLY A 261 15.95 5.20 -13.35
N LEU A 262 16.16 3.87 -13.36
CA LEU A 262 16.88 3.19 -14.46
C LEU A 262 16.18 3.39 -15.81
N ARG A 263 14.85 3.22 -15.86
CA ARG A 263 14.04 3.47 -17.08
C ARG A 263 14.03 4.96 -17.44
N GLY A 264 13.87 5.82 -16.42
CA GLY A 264 13.92 7.28 -16.58
C GLY A 264 15.25 7.78 -17.15
N PHE A 265 16.36 7.13 -16.75
CA PHE A 265 17.71 7.46 -17.23
C PHE A 265 18.03 6.88 -18.61
N GLY A 266 17.18 6.05 -19.17
CA GLY A 266 17.32 5.52 -20.52
C GLY A 266 17.54 4.00 -20.60
N GLY A 267 17.34 3.25 -19.52
CA GLY A 267 17.37 1.78 -19.53
C GLY A 267 16.31 1.23 -20.49
N HIS A 268 16.67 0.24 -21.30
CA HIS A 268 15.78 -0.40 -22.27
C HIS A 268 15.19 -1.69 -21.72
N LEU A 269 13.91 -1.95 -22.04
CA LEU A 269 13.25 -3.23 -21.79
C LEU A 269 13.32 -4.10 -23.06
N LEU A 270 13.77 -5.35 -22.86
CA LEU A 270 13.96 -6.32 -23.95
C LEU A 270 13.11 -7.56 -23.70
N GLY A 271 12.58 -8.16 -24.76
CA GLY A 271 11.96 -9.47 -24.74
C GLY A 271 12.94 -10.62 -24.50
N GLY A 272 12.46 -11.86 -24.48
CA GLY A 272 13.31 -13.05 -24.47
C GLY A 272 14.22 -13.17 -25.68
N ASP A 273 13.77 -12.62 -26.82
CA ASP A 273 14.51 -12.47 -28.08
C ASP A 273 15.63 -11.41 -28.02
N LYS A 274 15.75 -10.68 -26.92
CA LYS A 274 16.69 -9.56 -26.70
C LYS A 274 16.38 -8.31 -27.56
N GLU A 275 15.20 -8.25 -28.16
CA GLU A 275 14.75 -7.08 -28.90
C GLU A 275 13.93 -6.14 -28.02
N ARG A 276 14.07 -4.85 -28.26
CA ARG A 276 13.31 -3.80 -27.58
C ARG A 276 11.87 -3.79 -28.07
N PHE A 277 10.87 -3.79 -27.17
CA PHE A 277 9.45 -3.94 -27.54
C PHE A 277 8.56 -2.75 -27.18
N MET A 278 8.96 -1.84 -26.26
CA MET A 278 8.08 -0.80 -25.75
C MET A 278 7.52 0.15 -26.82
N HIS A 279 8.24 0.36 -27.92
CA HIS A 279 7.81 1.17 -29.06
C HIS A 279 6.52 0.67 -29.75
N LYS A 280 6.16 -0.62 -29.52
CA LYS A 280 4.90 -1.19 -30.05
C LYS A 280 3.67 -0.76 -29.23
N TYR A 281 3.87 -0.24 -28.00
CA TYR A 281 2.83 -0.03 -27.01
C TYR A 281 2.62 1.45 -26.64
N ASP A 282 3.69 2.27 -26.62
CA ASP A 282 3.60 3.69 -26.27
C ASP A 282 4.77 4.48 -26.88
N GLU A 283 4.50 5.68 -27.41
CA GLU A 283 5.51 6.54 -28.04
C GLU A 283 6.59 7.02 -27.06
N ARG A 284 6.26 7.10 -25.75
CA ARG A 284 7.21 7.43 -24.68
C ARG A 284 8.14 6.26 -24.33
N ASN A 285 7.91 5.10 -24.90
CA ASN A 285 8.65 3.87 -24.66
C ASN A 285 8.73 3.51 -23.16
N GLU A 286 9.93 3.24 -22.62
CA GLU A 286 10.17 2.88 -21.22
C GLU A 286 9.84 4.00 -20.23
N ARG A 287 9.63 5.25 -20.71
CA ARG A 287 9.20 6.39 -19.90
C ARG A 287 7.69 6.51 -19.78
N ALA A 288 6.92 5.61 -20.38
CA ALA A 288 5.49 5.50 -20.16
C ALA A 288 5.19 5.18 -18.69
N THR A 289 3.94 5.43 -18.25
CA THR A 289 3.49 5.19 -16.88
C THR A 289 3.51 3.70 -16.53
N ARG A 290 3.54 3.39 -15.24
CA ARG A 290 3.70 2.00 -14.73
C ARG A 290 2.64 1.04 -15.25
N ASP A 291 1.39 1.49 -15.34
CA ASP A 291 0.26 0.72 -15.85
C ASP A 291 0.48 0.27 -17.31
N ILE A 292 0.94 1.19 -18.17
CA ILE A 292 1.24 0.90 -19.58
C ILE A 292 2.42 -0.07 -19.71
N VAL A 293 3.53 0.22 -19.01
CA VAL A 293 4.74 -0.60 -19.10
C VAL A 293 4.50 -2.00 -18.54
N SER A 294 3.83 -2.13 -17.38
CA SER A 294 3.53 -3.45 -16.79
C SER A 294 2.61 -4.27 -17.68
N ARG A 295 1.61 -3.64 -18.32
CA ARG A 295 0.72 -4.30 -19.27
C ARG A 295 1.44 -4.74 -20.54
N ALA A 296 2.32 -3.90 -21.09
CA ALA A 296 3.15 -4.25 -22.24
C ALA A 296 4.05 -5.46 -21.94
N MET A 297 4.73 -5.44 -20.80
CA MET A 297 5.57 -6.56 -20.35
C MET A 297 4.75 -7.84 -20.19
N PHE A 298 3.60 -7.77 -19.53
CA PHE A 298 2.72 -8.95 -19.33
C PHE A 298 2.20 -9.50 -20.66
N THR A 299 1.93 -8.64 -21.64
CA THR A 299 1.52 -9.05 -23.00
C THR A 299 2.64 -9.79 -23.71
N GLU A 300 3.89 -9.30 -23.69
CA GLU A 300 5.06 -10.01 -24.26
C GLU A 300 5.29 -11.35 -23.57
N MET A 301 5.14 -11.40 -22.22
CA MET A 301 5.25 -12.66 -21.47
C MET A 301 4.18 -13.66 -21.88
N ARG A 302 2.92 -13.26 -22.02
CA ARG A 302 1.83 -14.13 -22.50
C ARG A 302 2.02 -14.60 -23.94
N ALA A 303 2.68 -13.81 -24.78
CA ALA A 303 3.06 -14.20 -26.13
C ALA A 303 4.24 -15.21 -26.18
N GLY A 304 4.81 -15.58 -25.02
CA GLY A 304 5.93 -16.51 -24.92
C GLY A 304 7.30 -15.88 -25.18
N ASN A 305 7.38 -14.55 -25.35
CA ASN A 305 8.64 -13.80 -25.54
C ASN A 305 9.33 -13.58 -24.19
N THR A 306 9.73 -14.67 -23.50
CA THR A 306 10.24 -14.61 -22.12
C THR A 306 11.70 -15.01 -22.00
N ALA A 307 12.34 -14.49 -20.97
CA ALA A 307 13.68 -14.88 -20.48
C ALA A 307 13.67 -16.28 -19.82
N ALA A 308 14.81 -16.74 -19.36
CA ALA A 308 15.01 -18.10 -18.85
C ALA A 308 14.14 -18.46 -17.63
N HIS A 309 13.78 -17.49 -16.79
CA HIS A 309 12.95 -17.71 -15.60
C HIS A 309 11.51 -17.19 -15.77
N GLY A 310 11.12 -16.87 -17.02
CA GLY A 310 9.77 -16.45 -17.37
C GLY A 310 9.53 -14.93 -17.33
N GLY A 311 10.51 -14.13 -17.01
CA GLY A 311 10.47 -12.66 -17.06
C GLY A 311 10.91 -12.09 -18.42
N LEU A 312 11.25 -10.81 -18.39
CA LEU A 312 11.84 -10.05 -19.50
C LEU A 312 13.18 -9.47 -19.04
N TYR A 313 13.83 -8.64 -19.85
CA TYR A 313 15.10 -8.05 -19.44
C TYR A 313 15.03 -6.53 -19.35
N ILE A 314 15.79 -5.97 -18.38
CA ILE A 314 16.21 -4.57 -18.41
C ILE A 314 17.70 -4.51 -18.69
N THR A 315 18.14 -3.57 -19.53
CA THR A 315 19.55 -3.39 -19.89
C THR A 315 19.97 -1.93 -19.84
N MET A 316 21.21 -1.70 -19.37
CA MET A 316 21.89 -0.41 -19.33
C MET A 316 23.15 -0.39 -20.20
N LYS A 317 23.45 -1.44 -20.94
CA LYS A 317 24.69 -1.66 -21.72
C LYS A 317 25.05 -0.54 -22.70
N HIS A 318 24.05 0.15 -23.22
CA HIS A 318 24.22 1.24 -24.21
C HIS A 318 24.58 2.58 -23.59
N LEU A 319 24.60 2.66 -22.24
CA LEU A 319 24.93 3.86 -21.48
C LEU A 319 26.38 3.81 -20.97
N ASP A 320 26.92 4.97 -20.60
CA ASP A 320 28.28 5.03 -20.03
C ASP A 320 28.36 4.28 -18.70
N ASN A 321 29.20 3.26 -18.64
CA ASN A 321 29.37 2.36 -17.51
C ASN A 321 29.74 3.09 -16.22
N SER A 322 30.56 4.14 -16.29
CA SER A 322 31.01 4.89 -15.12
C SER A 322 29.87 5.68 -14.51
N THR A 323 29.03 6.26 -15.34
CA THR A 323 27.82 6.99 -14.95
C THR A 323 26.79 6.05 -14.30
N VAL A 324 26.51 4.89 -14.91
CA VAL A 324 25.61 3.89 -14.32
C VAL A 324 26.08 3.44 -12.94
N ARG A 325 27.36 3.11 -12.77
CA ARG A 325 27.94 2.71 -11.47
C ARG A 325 27.84 3.81 -10.41
N LYS A 326 27.99 5.06 -10.81
CA LYS A 326 27.93 6.20 -9.90
C LYS A 326 26.50 6.51 -9.48
N MET A 327 25.58 6.59 -10.43
CA MET A 327 24.20 7.00 -10.19
C MET A 327 23.36 5.92 -9.52
N PHE A 328 23.59 4.66 -9.85
CA PHE A 328 22.79 3.51 -9.41
C PHE A 328 23.59 2.51 -8.59
N LYS A 329 24.53 2.99 -7.76
CA LYS A 329 25.44 2.14 -6.99
C LYS A 329 24.71 1.03 -6.22
N GLY A 330 23.65 1.36 -5.48
CA GLY A 330 22.88 0.38 -4.70
C GLY A 330 22.17 -0.65 -5.58
N MET A 331 21.70 -0.26 -6.78
CA MET A 331 21.09 -1.19 -7.73
C MET A 331 22.11 -2.10 -8.38
N VAL A 332 23.31 -1.58 -8.71
CA VAL A 332 24.41 -2.39 -9.24
C VAL A 332 24.83 -3.45 -8.23
N GLU A 333 25.01 -3.08 -6.96
CA GLU A 333 25.37 -4.00 -5.87
C GLU A 333 24.25 -5.05 -5.66
N ARG A 334 22.99 -4.65 -5.60
CA ARG A 334 21.85 -5.57 -5.45
C ARG A 334 21.75 -6.58 -6.59
N CYS A 335 21.91 -6.13 -7.84
CA CYS A 335 21.91 -7.03 -8.99
C CYS A 335 23.08 -8.01 -8.93
N ALA A 336 24.26 -7.53 -8.53
CA ALA A 336 25.47 -8.37 -8.39
C ALA A 336 25.30 -9.44 -7.31
N ASP A 337 24.68 -9.12 -6.17
CA ASP A 337 24.34 -10.08 -5.11
C ASP A 337 23.42 -11.21 -5.60
N CYS A 338 22.67 -10.97 -6.66
CA CYS A 338 21.78 -11.93 -7.31
C CYS A 338 22.39 -12.59 -8.56
N GLY A 339 23.68 -12.32 -8.85
CA GLY A 339 24.38 -12.90 -9.99
C GLY A 339 24.19 -12.18 -11.31
N PHE A 340 23.61 -10.96 -11.31
CA PHE A 340 23.40 -10.14 -12.50
C PHE A 340 24.40 -8.98 -12.57
N ASP A 341 24.87 -8.66 -13.77
CA ASP A 341 25.63 -7.44 -14.04
C ASP A 341 24.71 -6.39 -14.68
N LEU A 342 24.26 -5.40 -13.89
CA LEU A 342 23.40 -4.32 -14.36
C LEU A 342 24.11 -3.38 -15.34
N VAL A 343 25.44 -3.30 -15.29
CA VAL A 343 26.22 -2.32 -16.07
C VAL A 343 26.51 -2.82 -17.47
N SER A 344 26.94 -4.08 -17.61
CA SER A 344 27.35 -4.67 -18.88
C SER A 344 26.54 -5.92 -19.28
N GLY A 345 25.59 -6.32 -18.44
CA GLY A 345 24.68 -7.45 -18.63
C GLY A 345 23.24 -7.04 -18.89
N ASP A 346 22.37 -8.03 -18.87
CA ASP A 346 20.92 -7.89 -18.86
C ASP A 346 20.41 -8.47 -17.54
N VAL A 347 19.47 -7.75 -16.89
CA VAL A 347 18.88 -8.18 -15.64
C VAL A 347 17.46 -8.67 -15.89
N GLU A 348 17.13 -9.87 -15.42
CA GLU A 348 15.79 -10.41 -15.61
C GLU A 348 14.79 -9.76 -14.65
N VAL A 349 13.68 -9.27 -15.20
CA VAL A 349 12.63 -8.51 -14.48
C VAL A 349 11.23 -8.99 -14.85
N VAL A 350 10.29 -8.73 -13.94
CA VAL A 350 8.87 -9.08 -14.09
C VAL A 350 8.01 -7.95 -13.51
N PRO A 351 6.82 -7.68 -14.06
CA PRO A 351 5.86 -6.83 -13.36
C PRO A 351 5.53 -7.41 -11.98
N THR A 352 5.53 -6.59 -10.95
CA THR A 352 5.38 -7.02 -9.56
C THR A 352 4.35 -6.17 -8.85
N ALA A 353 3.40 -6.79 -8.14
CA ALA A 353 2.36 -6.09 -7.40
C ALA A 353 3.00 -5.22 -6.31
N HIS A 354 2.65 -3.93 -6.28
CA HIS A 354 3.45 -2.94 -5.57
C HIS A 354 2.66 -2.09 -4.57
N TYR A 355 1.47 -1.60 -4.96
CA TYR A 355 0.73 -0.64 -4.17
C TYR A 355 -0.78 -0.82 -4.35
N MET A 356 -1.53 -0.79 -3.23
CA MET A 356 -2.99 -0.73 -3.24
C MET A 356 -3.40 0.74 -3.33
N MET A 357 -4.04 1.14 -4.44
CA MET A 357 -4.54 2.51 -4.60
C MET A 357 -5.95 2.67 -4.05
N GLY A 358 -6.69 1.58 -3.98
CA GLY A 358 -7.93 1.45 -3.23
C GLY A 358 -7.68 1.28 -1.73
N GLY A 359 -8.74 1.40 -0.96
CA GLY A 359 -8.73 1.29 0.50
C GLY A 359 -10.00 1.85 1.12
N VAL A 360 -10.01 2.00 2.45
CA VAL A 360 -11.16 2.55 3.15
C VAL A 360 -11.42 4.00 2.72
N GLU A 361 -12.70 4.35 2.61
CA GLU A 361 -13.10 5.75 2.44
C GLU A 361 -12.84 6.53 3.73
N PHE A 362 -12.26 7.71 3.59
CA PHE A 362 -11.91 8.58 4.70
C PHE A 362 -12.04 10.06 4.31
N ASN A 363 -12.15 10.92 5.30
CA ASN A 363 -12.24 12.36 5.13
C ASN A 363 -10.86 13.02 5.15
N VAL A 364 -10.77 14.31 4.77
CA VAL A 364 -9.52 15.08 4.77
C VAL A 364 -8.88 15.20 6.17
N ASP A 365 -9.67 15.07 7.24
CA ASP A 365 -9.21 14.99 8.63
C ASP A 365 -8.93 13.56 9.10
N CYS A 366 -8.85 12.61 8.17
CA CYS A 366 -8.58 11.20 8.40
C CYS A 366 -9.66 10.43 9.21
N THR A 367 -10.83 11.02 9.47
CA THR A 367 -11.96 10.32 10.10
C THR A 367 -12.61 9.32 9.14
N THR A 368 -13.20 8.25 9.70
CA THR A 368 -14.07 7.30 8.99
C THR A 368 -15.52 7.45 9.43
N ASP A 369 -16.44 6.66 8.86
CA ASP A 369 -17.85 6.63 9.27
C ASP A 369 -18.06 6.03 10.68
N ILE A 370 -17.05 5.44 11.32
CA ILE A 370 -17.12 4.91 12.69
C ILE A 370 -16.48 5.92 13.64
N GLU A 371 -17.23 6.38 14.64
CA GLU A 371 -16.74 7.36 15.62
C GLU A 371 -15.49 6.87 16.37
N GLY A 372 -14.44 7.69 16.38
CA GLY A 372 -13.17 7.40 17.02
C GLY A 372 -12.24 6.48 16.22
N LEU A 373 -12.63 6.04 15.02
CA LEU A 373 -11.79 5.28 14.10
C LEU A 373 -11.27 6.19 12.99
N PHE A 374 -9.95 6.29 12.89
CA PHE A 374 -9.22 7.08 11.90
C PHE A 374 -8.42 6.17 10.98
N ALA A 375 -8.12 6.62 9.77
CA ALA A 375 -7.31 5.86 8.81
C ALA A 375 -6.34 6.77 8.05
N ALA A 376 -5.12 6.27 7.79
CA ALA A 376 -4.11 7.00 7.03
C ALA A 376 -3.13 6.06 6.31
N GLY A 377 -2.52 6.53 5.23
CA GLY A 377 -1.54 5.79 4.45
C GLY A 377 -2.17 4.83 3.45
N GLU A 378 -1.53 3.69 3.20
CA GLU A 378 -1.95 2.73 2.15
C GLU A 378 -3.18 1.89 2.53
N ASP A 379 -3.75 2.06 3.73
CA ASP A 379 -5.05 1.50 4.09
C ASP A 379 -6.22 2.32 3.49
N THR A 380 -5.95 3.52 2.95
CA THR A 380 -6.96 4.48 2.49
C THR A 380 -7.07 4.56 0.98
N GLY A 381 -8.28 4.74 0.46
CA GLY A 381 -8.58 4.89 -0.96
C GLY A 381 -8.95 6.32 -1.36
N GLY A 382 -8.87 6.62 -2.66
CA GLY A 382 -9.34 7.88 -3.24
C GLY A 382 -8.27 8.93 -3.52
N VAL A 383 -7.10 8.88 -2.90
CA VAL A 383 -6.02 9.87 -3.11
C VAL A 383 -5.41 9.75 -4.51
N HIS A 384 -5.17 8.52 -4.95
CA HIS A 384 -4.35 8.22 -6.14
C HIS A 384 -5.15 7.89 -7.41
N GLY A 385 -6.46 7.74 -7.29
CA GLY A 385 -7.30 7.30 -8.40
C GLY A 385 -6.86 5.96 -8.98
N ALA A 386 -6.88 5.83 -10.31
CA ALA A 386 -6.60 4.58 -10.99
C ALA A 386 -5.10 4.25 -11.21
N ASN A 387 -4.20 5.22 -10.97
CA ASN A 387 -2.75 4.99 -11.12
C ASN A 387 -1.95 6.02 -10.32
N ARG A 388 -1.15 5.56 -9.38
CA ARG A 388 -0.35 6.39 -8.48
C ARG A 388 0.95 6.83 -9.14
N LEU A 389 1.27 8.11 -9.07
CA LEU A 389 2.59 8.61 -9.45
C LEU A 389 3.68 8.12 -8.49
N GLY A 390 4.84 7.76 -9.04
CA GLY A 390 6.02 7.43 -8.24
C GLY A 390 6.35 8.58 -7.28
N GLY A 391 6.68 8.29 -6.01
CA GLY A 391 6.94 9.31 -4.98
C GLY A 391 5.71 9.75 -4.16
N ASN A 392 4.48 9.74 -4.72
CA ASN A 392 3.26 10.11 -4.00
C ASN A 392 2.92 9.12 -2.86
N GLY A 393 3.37 7.86 -2.89
CA GLY A 393 3.03 6.89 -1.86
C GLY A 393 3.65 7.20 -0.49
N VAL A 394 4.90 7.65 -0.44
CA VAL A 394 5.54 8.04 0.81
C VAL A 394 5.05 9.41 1.28
N ALA A 395 4.79 10.33 0.36
CA ALA A 395 4.13 11.61 0.67
C ALA A 395 2.76 11.38 1.30
N ASN A 396 1.92 10.50 0.71
CA ASN A 396 0.61 10.11 1.24
C ASN A 396 0.71 9.63 2.70
N SER A 397 1.69 8.76 3.01
CA SER A 397 1.83 8.22 4.36
C SER A 397 2.16 9.29 5.40
N THR A 398 3.04 10.25 5.10
CA THR A 398 3.42 11.30 6.04
C THR A 398 2.41 12.44 6.10
N VAL A 399 1.85 12.85 4.96
CA VAL A 399 0.81 13.89 4.92
C VAL A 399 -0.39 13.47 5.76
N PHE A 400 -1.02 12.36 5.41
CA PHE A 400 -2.20 11.92 6.14
C PHE A 400 -1.87 11.33 7.52
N GLY A 401 -0.65 10.83 7.74
CA GLY A 401 -0.18 10.48 9.07
C GLY A 401 -0.13 11.69 10.00
N GLY A 402 0.46 12.80 9.54
CA GLY A 402 0.49 14.06 10.29
C GLY A 402 -0.91 14.61 10.56
N LEU A 403 -1.75 14.71 9.51
CA LEU A 403 -3.13 15.19 9.64
C LEU A 403 -3.97 14.32 10.59
N ALA A 404 -3.81 12.99 10.53
CA ALA A 404 -4.48 12.09 11.46
C ALA A 404 -4.05 12.34 12.91
N GLY A 405 -2.74 12.55 13.14
CA GLY A 405 -2.22 12.89 14.47
C GLY A 405 -2.78 14.20 14.99
N ASP A 406 -2.82 15.24 14.15
CA ASP A 406 -3.40 16.56 14.48
C ASP A 406 -4.89 16.45 14.81
N ALA A 407 -5.65 15.71 13.99
CA ALA A 407 -7.09 15.48 14.19
C ALA A 407 -7.36 14.70 15.49
N ILE A 408 -6.60 13.62 15.75
CA ILE A 408 -6.71 12.81 16.97
C ILE A 408 -6.37 13.65 18.21
N ALA A 409 -5.30 14.45 18.17
CA ALA A 409 -4.92 15.34 19.26
C ALA A 409 -6.03 16.33 19.62
N LYS A 410 -6.71 16.89 18.62
CA LYS A 410 -7.84 17.80 18.81
C LYS A 410 -9.11 17.07 19.28
N TRP A 411 -9.42 15.91 18.70
CA TRP A 411 -10.66 15.18 18.94
C TRP A 411 -10.66 14.45 20.30
N THR A 412 -9.53 13.84 20.70
CA THR A 412 -9.46 12.97 21.89
C THR A 412 -9.80 13.68 23.19
N PRO A 413 -9.29 14.88 23.51
CA PRO A 413 -9.67 15.60 24.74
C PRO A 413 -11.12 16.10 24.73
N SER A 414 -11.67 16.46 23.57
CA SER A 414 -13.00 17.06 23.47
C SER A 414 -14.15 16.06 23.39
N SER A 415 -13.93 14.96 22.69
CA SER A 415 -14.97 13.98 22.32
C SER A 415 -14.62 12.54 22.66
N GLY A 416 -13.33 12.24 22.83
CA GLY A 416 -12.82 10.90 23.11
C GLY A 416 -13.22 10.38 24.49
N LYS A 417 -13.72 9.16 24.54
CA LYS A 417 -14.03 8.44 25.79
C LYS A 417 -13.75 6.95 25.63
N LEU A 418 -13.36 6.29 26.73
CA LEU A 418 -13.28 4.84 26.76
C LEU A 418 -14.69 4.27 26.76
N ARG A 419 -15.02 3.48 25.73
CA ARG A 419 -16.35 2.91 25.49
C ARG A 419 -16.41 1.45 25.95
N GLN A 420 -17.62 0.97 26.22
CA GLN A 420 -17.85 -0.45 26.51
C GLN A 420 -17.78 -1.26 25.21
N PRO A 421 -17.02 -2.37 25.19
CA PRO A 421 -16.93 -3.24 24.03
C PRO A 421 -18.18 -4.11 23.84
N ASP A 422 -18.48 -4.46 22.61
CA ASP A 422 -19.36 -5.59 22.30
C ASP A 422 -18.64 -6.90 22.64
N LEU A 423 -18.97 -7.49 23.78
CA LEU A 423 -18.36 -8.73 24.24
C LEU A 423 -18.75 -9.94 23.36
N ALA A 424 -19.93 -9.91 22.73
CA ALA A 424 -20.35 -11.00 21.84
C ALA A 424 -19.53 -10.99 20.54
N ALA A 425 -19.29 -9.80 19.96
CA ALA A 425 -18.40 -9.64 18.82
C ALA A 425 -16.95 -10.05 19.16
N MET A 426 -16.47 -9.71 20.37
CA MET A 426 -15.14 -10.12 20.83
C MET A 426 -15.04 -11.65 20.98
N ASP A 427 -16.04 -12.32 21.56
CA ASP A 427 -16.08 -13.79 21.67
C ASP A 427 -16.11 -14.46 20.30
N ALA A 428 -16.85 -13.89 19.33
CA ALA A 428 -16.88 -14.37 17.96
C ALA A 428 -15.50 -14.23 17.27
N ALA A 429 -14.82 -13.09 17.44
CA ALA A 429 -13.47 -12.87 16.91
C ALA A 429 -12.43 -13.83 17.50
N ILE A 430 -12.46 -14.07 18.84
CA ILE A 430 -11.60 -15.05 19.50
C ILE A 430 -11.85 -16.45 18.92
N SER A 431 -13.11 -16.83 18.74
CA SER A 431 -13.51 -18.13 18.20
C SER A 431 -13.02 -18.30 16.76
N ALA A 432 -13.15 -17.28 15.92
CA ALA A 432 -12.66 -17.27 14.55
C ALA A 432 -11.12 -17.42 14.48
N CYS A 433 -10.37 -16.70 15.31
CA CYS A 433 -8.91 -16.85 15.36
C CYS A 433 -8.47 -18.25 15.84
N ARG A 434 -9.22 -18.85 16.76
CA ARG A 434 -8.91 -20.18 17.31
C ARG A 434 -9.42 -21.34 16.47
N TYR A 435 -10.23 -21.07 15.47
CA TYR A 435 -10.87 -22.08 14.63
C TYR A 435 -9.91 -23.14 14.05
N PRO A 436 -8.72 -22.77 13.47
CA PRO A 436 -7.81 -23.76 12.90
C PRO A 436 -7.09 -24.63 13.96
N LEU A 437 -7.05 -24.20 15.23
CA LEU A 437 -6.33 -24.92 16.30
C LEU A 437 -7.00 -26.26 16.70
N GLY A 438 -8.28 -26.44 16.40
CA GLY A 438 -9.03 -27.67 16.65
C GLY A 438 -9.07 -28.64 15.48
N ARG A 439 -8.38 -28.35 14.38
CA ARG A 439 -8.42 -29.12 13.13
C ARG A 439 -7.09 -29.80 12.82
N LYS A 440 -7.14 -30.82 11.97
CA LYS A 440 -5.92 -31.52 11.54
C LYS A 440 -5.03 -30.56 10.73
N PRO A 441 -3.75 -30.42 11.09
CA PRO A 441 -2.80 -29.64 10.32
C PRO A 441 -2.72 -30.11 8.86
N GLY A 442 -2.65 -29.15 7.93
CA GLY A 442 -2.61 -29.40 6.48
C GLY A 442 -1.59 -28.52 5.77
N ASN A 443 -1.69 -28.46 4.43
CA ASN A 443 -0.74 -27.78 3.57
C ASN A 443 -1.14 -26.32 3.31
N LEU A 444 -0.79 -25.40 4.21
CA LEU A 444 -1.02 -23.96 4.02
C LEU A 444 -0.21 -23.37 2.84
N GLU A 445 0.98 -23.91 2.59
CA GLU A 445 1.81 -23.43 1.48
C GLU A 445 1.14 -23.68 0.12
N GLY A 446 0.54 -24.87 -0.08
CA GLY A 446 -0.21 -25.16 -1.30
C GLY A 446 -1.41 -24.22 -1.51
N ILE A 447 -2.08 -23.80 -0.41
CA ILE A 447 -3.17 -22.79 -0.48
C ILE A 447 -2.60 -21.43 -0.88
N ARG A 448 -1.45 -21.05 -0.32
CA ARG A 448 -0.75 -19.82 -0.66
C ARG A 448 -0.33 -19.76 -2.12
N GLU A 449 0.33 -20.83 -2.61
CA GLU A 449 0.76 -20.93 -4.01
C GLU A 449 -0.46 -20.87 -4.94
N GLY A 450 -1.55 -21.56 -4.58
CA GLY A 450 -2.80 -21.51 -5.32
C GLY A 450 -3.40 -20.09 -5.37
N LEU A 451 -3.35 -19.34 -4.27
CA LEU A 451 -3.78 -17.94 -4.24
C LEU A 451 -2.90 -17.06 -5.11
N PHE A 452 -1.57 -17.23 -5.04
CA PHE A 452 -0.61 -16.47 -5.81
C PHE A 452 -0.79 -16.67 -7.31
N ASP A 453 -0.92 -17.92 -7.75
CA ASP A 453 -1.11 -18.24 -9.16
C ASP A 453 -2.47 -17.75 -9.66
N LEU A 454 -3.54 -17.96 -8.90
CA LEU A 454 -4.90 -17.51 -9.24
C LEU A 454 -4.96 -15.99 -9.42
N MET A 455 -4.44 -15.23 -8.45
CA MET A 455 -4.48 -13.77 -8.51
C MET A 455 -3.55 -13.20 -9.59
N TRP A 456 -2.43 -13.87 -9.87
CA TRP A 456 -1.54 -13.48 -10.96
C TRP A 456 -2.16 -13.68 -12.33
N GLU A 457 -2.77 -14.85 -12.58
CA GLU A 457 -3.28 -15.23 -13.89
C GLU A 457 -4.67 -14.64 -14.17
N ASP A 458 -5.57 -14.66 -13.19
CA ASP A 458 -6.99 -14.36 -13.38
C ASP A 458 -7.44 -13.02 -12.78
N GLY A 459 -6.83 -12.59 -11.66
CA GLY A 459 -7.11 -11.30 -10.98
C GLY A 459 -6.03 -10.22 -11.21
N GLY A 460 -5.06 -10.46 -12.10
CA GLY A 460 -3.84 -9.67 -12.25
C GLY A 460 -3.94 -8.45 -13.17
N ILE A 461 -2.96 -8.31 -14.07
CA ILE A 461 -2.74 -7.10 -14.89
C ILE A 461 -3.74 -6.98 -16.04
N ILE A 462 -4.05 -8.09 -16.72
CA ILE A 462 -5.02 -8.16 -17.83
C ILE A 462 -6.14 -9.10 -17.40
N ARG A 463 -7.35 -8.58 -17.37
CA ARG A 463 -8.58 -9.23 -16.90
C ARG A 463 -9.62 -9.28 -18.00
N ASP A 464 -10.53 -10.23 -17.93
CA ASP A 464 -11.77 -10.30 -18.71
C ASP A 464 -12.84 -11.02 -17.88
N ALA A 465 -14.09 -11.07 -18.37
CA ALA A 465 -15.19 -11.70 -17.64
C ALA A 465 -14.89 -13.17 -17.29
N ALA A 466 -14.26 -13.92 -18.20
CA ALA A 466 -13.97 -15.33 -17.99
C ALA A 466 -12.86 -15.53 -16.92
N SER A 467 -11.81 -14.73 -16.94
CA SER A 467 -10.74 -14.77 -15.93
C SER A 467 -11.25 -14.35 -14.55
N LEU A 468 -12.06 -13.29 -14.46
CA LEU A 468 -12.65 -12.86 -13.20
C LEU A 468 -13.62 -13.89 -12.61
N GLN A 469 -14.40 -14.59 -13.46
CA GLN A 469 -15.24 -15.70 -12.98
C GLN A 469 -14.39 -16.86 -12.43
N ARG A 470 -13.29 -17.23 -13.10
CA ARG A 470 -12.36 -18.26 -12.58
C ARG A 470 -11.71 -17.81 -11.27
N ALA A 471 -11.37 -16.52 -11.13
CA ALA A 471 -10.86 -15.96 -9.90
C ALA A 471 -11.90 -16.07 -8.76
N THR A 472 -13.16 -15.73 -9.03
CA THR A 472 -14.26 -15.83 -8.05
C THR A 472 -14.45 -17.27 -7.58
N ASP A 473 -14.54 -18.22 -8.51
CA ASP A 473 -14.71 -19.65 -8.19
C ASP A 473 -13.49 -20.21 -7.45
N GLY A 474 -12.28 -19.85 -7.90
CA GLY A 474 -11.01 -20.27 -7.30
C GLY A 474 -10.85 -19.75 -5.89
N LEU A 475 -11.16 -18.47 -5.62
CA LEU A 475 -11.14 -17.88 -4.27
C LEU A 475 -12.14 -18.57 -3.35
N GLY A 476 -13.32 -18.96 -3.85
CA GLY A 476 -14.28 -19.76 -3.10
C GLY A 476 -13.70 -21.12 -2.69
N ASN A 477 -13.06 -21.82 -3.62
CA ASN A 477 -12.43 -23.11 -3.35
C ASN A 477 -11.25 -23.01 -2.36
N LEU A 478 -10.42 -21.96 -2.48
CA LEU A 478 -9.31 -21.71 -1.55
C LEU A 478 -9.80 -21.39 -0.14
N ASP A 479 -10.89 -20.64 0.00
CA ASP A 479 -11.49 -20.33 1.31
C ASP A 479 -12.01 -21.59 2.00
N VAL A 480 -12.70 -22.48 1.27
CA VAL A 480 -13.15 -23.79 1.79
C VAL A 480 -11.94 -24.66 2.17
N ALA A 481 -10.93 -24.74 1.29
CA ALA A 481 -9.72 -25.51 1.59
C ALA A 481 -8.98 -25.00 2.82
N LEU A 482 -8.93 -23.68 3.03
CA LEU A 482 -8.33 -23.06 4.21
C LEU A 482 -9.15 -23.38 5.48
N ASP A 483 -10.48 -23.32 5.41
CA ASP A 483 -11.35 -23.66 6.52
C ASP A 483 -11.25 -25.15 6.92
N ASP A 484 -10.95 -26.03 5.97
CA ASP A 484 -10.69 -27.46 6.25
C ASP A 484 -9.26 -27.73 6.78
N THR A 485 -8.37 -26.76 6.68
CA THR A 485 -6.97 -26.89 7.09
C THR A 485 -6.74 -26.35 8.48
N GLY A 486 -6.24 -27.22 9.39
CA GLY A 486 -5.82 -26.82 10.73
C GLY A 486 -4.34 -26.49 10.82
N VAL A 487 -3.96 -26.09 12.03
CA VAL A 487 -2.56 -25.81 12.41
C VAL A 487 -2.23 -26.54 13.71
N ALA A 488 -0.95 -26.85 13.92
CA ALA A 488 -0.50 -27.46 15.17
C ALA A 488 -0.71 -26.47 16.33
N ALA A 489 -1.27 -26.96 17.45
CA ALA A 489 -1.68 -26.16 18.60
C ALA A 489 -0.88 -26.48 19.88
N ASP A 490 0.18 -27.27 19.78
CA ASP A 490 0.99 -27.72 20.92
C ASP A 490 1.68 -26.56 21.64
N ASN A 491 2.03 -25.52 20.89
CA ASN A 491 2.59 -24.29 21.41
C ASN A 491 2.07 -23.10 20.58
N LEU A 492 1.51 -22.10 21.24
CA LEU A 492 1.01 -20.89 20.59
C LEU A 492 2.04 -19.74 20.58
N ALA A 493 3.11 -19.83 21.37
CA ALA A 493 4.18 -18.85 21.39
C ALA A 493 4.92 -18.86 20.04
N TYR A 494 4.93 -17.70 19.36
CA TYR A 494 5.49 -17.54 18.00
C TYR A 494 5.02 -18.62 17.01
N ASN A 495 3.76 -19.06 17.13
CA ASN A 495 3.18 -20.02 16.19
C ASN A 495 2.92 -19.35 14.84
N LEU A 496 3.97 -19.22 14.03
CA LEU A 496 3.90 -18.54 12.73
C LEU A 496 2.93 -19.24 11.77
N THR A 497 2.75 -20.55 11.88
CA THR A 497 1.77 -21.30 11.05
C THR A 497 0.34 -20.88 11.38
N TRP A 498 0.03 -20.64 12.66
CA TRP A 498 -1.27 -20.11 13.06
C TRP A 498 -1.49 -18.69 12.54
N HIS A 499 -0.48 -17.81 12.67
CA HIS A 499 -0.55 -16.47 12.14
C HIS A 499 -0.65 -16.46 10.61
N ASP A 500 -0.06 -17.43 9.96
CA ASP A 500 -0.09 -17.59 8.52
C ASP A 500 -1.45 -18.04 7.99
N TRP A 501 -2.15 -18.92 8.73
CA TRP A 501 -3.55 -19.24 8.44
C TRP A 501 -4.43 -17.97 8.46
N MET A 502 -4.24 -17.11 9.48
CA MET A 502 -4.97 -15.83 9.56
C MET A 502 -4.57 -14.86 8.43
N ASN A 503 -3.30 -14.86 8.01
CA ASN A 503 -2.84 -14.08 6.86
C ASN A 503 -3.60 -14.51 5.59
N LEU A 504 -3.66 -15.80 5.32
CA LEU A 504 -4.37 -16.35 4.16
C LEU A 504 -5.86 -16.03 4.19
N LYS A 505 -6.51 -16.09 5.36
CA LYS A 505 -7.92 -15.72 5.50
C LYS A 505 -8.17 -14.25 5.11
N ASN A 506 -7.32 -13.34 5.56
CA ASN A 506 -7.41 -11.93 5.21
C ASN A 506 -7.08 -11.68 3.72
N LEU A 507 -6.03 -12.33 3.20
CA LEU A 507 -5.64 -12.19 1.79
C LEU A 507 -6.74 -12.69 0.84
N ILE A 508 -7.36 -13.83 1.13
CA ILE A 508 -8.48 -14.36 0.35
C ILE A 508 -9.68 -13.39 0.40
N ALA A 509 -10.02 -12.87 1.60
CA ALA A 509 -11.12 -11.92 1.74
C ALA A 509 -10.90 -10.63 0.92
N VAL A 510 -9.69 -10.04 1.01
CA VAL A 510 -9.35 -8.84 0.24
C VAL A 510 -9.24 -9.14 -1.26
N SER A 511 -8.75 -10.32 -1.65
CA SER A 511 -8.75 -10.75 -3.06
C SER A 511 -10.17 -10.83 -3.64
N ARG A 512 -11.15 -11.33 -2.87
CA ARG A 512 -12.57 -11.30 -3.27
C ARG A 512 -13.08 -9.88 -3.51
N VAL A 513 -12.70 -8.92 -2.65
CA VAL A 513 -13.04 -7.50 -2.83
C VAL A 513 -12.44 -6.97 -4.13
N ILE A 514 -11.16 -7.28 -4.43
CA ILE A 514 -10.48 -6.87 -5.66
C ILE A 514 -11.21 -7.42 -6.89
N VAL A 515 -11.52 -8.72 -6.89
CA VAL A 515 -12.17 -9.40 -8.03
C VAL A 515 -13.58 -8.87 -8.23
N LEU A 516 -14.38 -8.70 -7.17
CA LEU A 516 -15.73 -8.17 -7.24
C LEU A 516 -15.77 -6.73 -7.77
N ALA A 517 -14.86 -5.87 -7.31
CA ALA A 517 -14.70 -4.51 -7.81
C ALA A 517 -14.28 -4.48 -9.29
N ALA A 518 -13.34 -5.37 -9.68
CA ALA A 518 -12.87 -5.50 -11.05
C ALA A 518 -13.97 -6.00 -12.01
N GLU A 519 -14.81 -6.92 -11.56
CA GLU A 519 -15.95 -7.41 -12.32
C GLU A 519 -16.98 -6.30 -12.56
N ALA A 520 -17.26 -5.51 -11.54
CA ALA A 520 -18.21 -4.40 -11.62
C ALA A 520 -17.75 -3.27 -12.55
N ARG A 521 -16.43 -3.09 -12.75
CA ARG A 521 -15.88 -2.05 -13.61
C ARG A 521 -15.71 -2.55 -15.05
N GLU A 522 -16.61 -2.12 -15.92
CA GLU A 522 -16.65 -2.43 -17.36
C GLU A 522 -16.00 -1.31 -18.20
N ASP A 523 -14.84 -0.83 -17.79
CA ASP A 523 -13.96 0.06 -18.57
C ASP A 523 -12.50 -0.21 -18.21
N SER A 524 -11.57 0.26 -19.03
CA SER A 524 -10.13 0.16 -18.76
C SER A 524 -9.59 1.53 -18.36
N ARG A 525 -8.94 1.60 -17.18
CA ARG A 525 -8.49 2.86 -16.60
C ARG A 525 -7.28 2.65 -15.68
N GLY A 526 -6.14 3.24 -16.04
CA GLY A 526 -4.91 3.13 -15.26
C GLY A 526 -4.48 1.68 -15.01
N ALA A 527 -4.37 1.28 -13.76
CA ALA A 527 -3.96 -0.08 -13.36
C ALA A 527 -5.04 -1.14 -13.61
N HIS A 528 -6.30 -0.75 -13.78
CA HIS A 528 -7.37 -1.69 -14.13
C HIS A 528 -7.52 -1.79 -15.64
N PHE A 529 -7.28 -2.98 -16.20
CA PHE A 529 -7.45 -3.25 -17.62
C PHE A 529 -8.32 -4.48 -17.85
N ARG A 530 -9.39 -4.29 -18.63
CA ARG A 530 -10.35 -5.32 -19.08
C ARG A 530 -10.17 -5.54 -20.58
N ALA A 531 -9.74 -6.74 -20.97
CA ALA A 531 -9.57 -7.07 -22.40
C ALA A 531 -10.91 -7.09 -23.16
N ASP A 532 -12.01 -7.37 -22.47
CA ASP A 532 -13.39 -7.32 -22.99
C ASP A 532 -14.01 -5.91 -22.96
N PHE A 533 -13.40 -4.95 -22.25
CA PHE A 533 -13.76 -3.52 -22.20
C PHE A 533 -12.50 -2.64 -22.27
N PRO A 534 -11.73 -2.65 -23.38
CA PRO A 534 -10.39 -2.05 -23.43
C PRO A 534 -10.39 -0.52 -23.40
N GLU A 535 -11.53 0.09 -23.71
CA GLU A 535 -11.65 1.54 -23.83
C GLU A 535 -11.89 2.21 -22.46
N THR A 536 -11.34 3.40 -22.28
CA THR A 536 -11.71 4.28 -21.18
C THR A 536 -13.03 4.95 -21.52
N ARG A 537 -14.05 4.78 -20.68
CA ARG A 537 -15.35 5.46 -20.83
C ARG A 537 -15.21 6.96 -20.57
N ASP A 538 -16.29 7.69 -20.83
CA ASP A 538 -16.39 9.12 -20.63
C ASP A 538 -15.90 9.54 -19.22
N LEU A 539 -14.92 10.43 -19.20
CA LEU A 539 -14.29 10.89 -17.96
C LEU A 539 -15.22 11.78 -17.13
N GLU A 540 -16.11 12.55 -17.75
CA GLU A 540 -17.05 13.43 -17.04
C GLU A 540 -18.10 12.65 -16.23
N ASN A 541 -18.42 11.43 -16.67
CA ASN A 541 -19.31 10.51 -15.98
C ASN A 541 -18.56 9.42 -15.20
N SER A 542 -17.37 9.74 -14.69
CA SER A 542 -16.56 8.83 -13.89
C SER A 542 -17.28 8.43 -12.60
N TRP A 543 -17.06 7.18 -12.21
CA TRP A 543 -17.55 6.63 -10.95
C TRP A 543 -16.49 5.72 -10.34
N PHE A 544 -16.51 5.59 -9.01
CA PHE A 544 -15.67 4.67 -8.27
C PHE A 544 -16.46 3.47 -7.75
N THR A 545 -15.77 2.35 -7.54
CA THR A 545 -16.36 1.17 -6.90
C THR A 545 -16.34 1.36 -5.39
N ARG A 546 -17.37 0.88 -4.70
CA ARG A 546 -17.41 0.75 -3.25
C ARG A 546 -17.88 -0.66 -2.90
N VAL A 547 -17.04 -1.43 -2.23
CA VAL A 547 -17.39 -2.76 -1.74
C VAL A 547 -17.64 -2.69 -0.24
N ARG A 548 -18.73 -3.30 0.22
CA ARG A 548 -19.10 -3.43 1.64
C ARG A 548 -19.43 -4.88 1.98
N LEU A 549 -19.18 -5.24 3.24
CA LEU A 549 -19.63 -6.50 3.81
C LEU A 549 -20.82 -6.23 4.72
N GLN A 550 -21.99 -6.80 4.41
CA GLN A 550 -23.21 -6.65 5.18
C GLN A 550 -23.89 -8.01 5.36
N GLY A 551 -24.12 -8.39 6.61
CA GLY A 551 -24.81 -9.67 6.90
C GLY A 551 -24.08 -10.93 6.44
N GLY A 552 -22.78 -10.84 6.14
CA GLY A 552 -21.95 -11.92 5.60
C GLY A 552 -21.78 -11.89 4.07
N ASP A 553 -22.56 -11.08 3.37
CA ASP A 553 -22.49 -10.94 1.92
C ASP A 553 -21.72 -9.68 1.51
N MET A 554 -20.87 -9.80 0.50
CA MET A 554 -20.19 -8.67 -0.13
C MET A 554 -21.08 -8.09 -1.25
N SER A 555 -21.22 -6.77 -1.25
CA SER A 555 -21.91 -6.03 -2.31
C SER A 555 -20.99 -4.96 -2.88
N VAL A 556 -21.16 -4.65 -4.18
CA VAL A 556 -20.45 -3.58 -4.85
C VAL A 556 -21.42 -2.52 -5.35
N GLU A 557 -21.10 -1.27 -5.09
CA GLU A 557 -21.85 -0.09 -5.53
C GLU A 557 -20.99 0.75 -6.46
N ARG A 558 -21.62 1.44 -7.41
CA ARG A 558 -21.00 2.47 -8.26
C ARG A 558 -21.37 3.83 -7.70
N GLN A 559 -20.37 4.61 -7.32
CA GLN A 559 -20.55 5.95 -6.77
C GLN A 559 -19.97 7.00 -7.73
N PRO A 560 -20.64 8.11 -8.01
CA PRO A 560 -20.12 9.14 -8.91
C PRO A 560 -18.86 9.78 -8.32
N VAL A 561 -17.92 10.17 -9.20
CA VAL A 561 -16.77 10.99 -8.81
C VAL A 561 -17.22 12.45 -8.76
N ASP A 562 -16.94 13.12 -7.65
CA ASP A 562 -17.17 14.55 -7.47
C ASP A 562 -15.95 15.34 -7.99
N PHE A 563 -16.17 16.14 -9.04
CA PHE A 563 -15.17 17.07 -9.56
C PHE A 563 -15.28 18.42 -8.85
N THR A 564 -14.74 18.47 -7.62
CA THR A 564 -14.90 19.64 -6.73
C THR A 564 -14.01 20.82 -7.10
N ARG A 565 -12.94 20.61 -7.88
CA ARG A 565 -11.94 21.64 -8.23
C ARG A 565 -11.80 21.85 -9.72
N VAL A 566 -11.78 20.79 -10.50
CA VAL A 566 -11.51 20.83 -11.95
C VAL A 566 -12.17 19.65 -12.63
N LYS A 567 -12.78 19.87 -13.78
CA LYS A 567 -13.39 18.83 -14.61
C LYS A 567 -12.41 18.30 -15.66
N PRO A 568 -12.63 17.10 -16.22
CA PRO A 568 -11.86 16.60 -17.34
C PRO A 568 -11.79 17.64 -18.48
N GLY A 569 -10.56 17.92 -18.94
CA GLY A 569 -10.30 18.97 -19.95
C GLY A 569 -10.05 20.37 -19.40
N GLU A 570 -10.25 20.61 -18.11
CA GLU A 570 -9.90 21.85 -17.43
C GLU A 570 -8.53 21.73 -16.73
N THR A 571 -7.92 22.86 -16.39
CA THR A 571 -6.65 22.92 -15.65
C THR A 571 -6.69 23.99 -14.57
N LEU A 572 -5.99 23.74 -13.45
CA LEU A 572 -5.72 24.74 -12.42
C LEU A 572 -4.42 25.53 -12.69
N ILE A 573 -3.66 25.15 -13.71
CA ILE A 573 -2.38 25.80 -14.03
C ILE A 573 -2.68 27.13 -14.71
N ASP A 574 -2.25 28.23 -14.10
CA ASP A 574 -2.26 29.55 -14.72
C ASP A 574 -1.01 29.70 -15.60
N GLU A 575 -1.18 29.57 -16.92
CA GLU A 575 -0.08 29.71 -17.88
C GLU A 575 0.50 31.13 -17.91
N ALA A 576 -0.31 32.15 -17.55
CA ALA A 576 0.14 33.55 -17.54
C ALA A 576 1.05 33.89 -16.35
N ALA A 577 1.05 33.07 -15.30
CA ALA A 577 1.94 33.22 -14.14
C ALA A 577 3.29 32.48 -14.31
N ALA A 578 3.48 31.74 -15.43
CA ALA A 578 4.65 30.91 -15.70
C ALA A 578 5.66 31.55 -16.66
N GLU A 579 5.37 32.74 -17.22
CA GLU A 579 6.29 33.60 -17.97
C GLU A 579 6.90 34.70 -17.06
#